data_19870e151390dcb4bf4da4e7c25ec417
#
_entry.id   19870e151390dcb4bf4da4e7c25ec417
#
_cell.length_a   1.000
_cell.length_b   1.000
_cell.length_c   1.000
_cell.angle_alpha   90.00
_cell.angle_beta   90.00
_cell.angle_gamma   90.00
#
_symmetry.space_group_name_H-M   'P 1'
#
loop_
_entity.id
_entity.type
_entity.pdbx_description
1 polymer ?
#
loop_
_entity_poly.entity_id
_entity_poly.type
_entity_poly.pdbx_seq_one_letter_code
_entity_poly.pdbx_strand_id
1 'polypeptide(L)'
;SDVYKRQLHRDFGALAKADPKRDLIVFIESQRMLASRKWHLQRLWFMISAARHFANELEGSGFKVIYKKANSTVEGIKEVISEHAIKEVLATEPNSYRLRRELESGLKESITFVENNFFLTKRSDFIKWAESQKNLLMENFYRAQRKRFGILMDGDQPIGGAWNFDKENRQTPPKGYEFPPYLLHQMDAIDQEVLQELQNSKLDLWGNPPENTWGTTREAALKQLDYFLNVHFNNFGPYEDAMLTKNWSLHHSLLSPYLNIG
;
A
#
# COMPACT_ATOMS: atom_id res chain seq x y z
N SER A 1 -11.52 -13.20 -0.37
CA SER A 1 -10.52 -12.30 -0.96
C SER A 1 -9.32 -12.25 -0.03
N ASP A 2 -8.18 -12.75 -0.49
CA ASP A 2 -6.94 -12.69 0.29
C ASP A 2 -6.32 -11.30 0.16
N VAL A 3 -6.45 -10.48 1.20
CA VAL A 3 -5.83 -9.15 1.24
C VAL A 3 -4.40 -9.31 1.73
N TYR A 4 -3.50 -9.63 0.80
CA TYR A 4 -2.09 -9.75 1.11
C TYR A 4 -1.35 -8.42 0.91
N LYS A 5 -1.05 -7.74 2.00
CA LYS A 5 -0.05 -6.65 2.18
C LYS A 5 -0.19 -5.33 1.41
N ARG A 6 -0.96 -5.22 0.32
CA ARG A 6 -0.93 -4.02 -0.53
C ARG A 6 -2.24 -3.72 -1.24
N GLN A 7 -3.39 -4.05 -0.68
CA GLN A 7 -4.70 -3.87 -1.33
C GLN A 7 -5.82 -3.71 -0.31
N LEU A 8 -5.58 -2.87 0.69
CA LEU A 8 -6.58 -2.57 1.71
C LEU A 8 -7.58 -1.53 1.17
N HIS A 9 -8.24 -1.85 0.05
CA HIS A 9 -9.19 -0.97 -0.62
C HIS A 9 -10.42 -1.74 -1.11
N ARG A 10 -11.62 -1.20 -0.84
CA ARG A 10 -12.90 -1.87 -1.15
C ARG A 10 -13.21 -1.93 -2.65
N ASP A 11 -12.77 -0.92 -3.41
CA ASP A 11 -13.16 -0.74 -4.81
C ASP A 11 -12.16 -1.36 -5.80
N PHE A 12 -11.19 -2.14 -5.30
CA PHE A 12 -10.17 -2.77 -6.14
C PHE A 12 -10.20 -4.29 -6.10
N GLY A 13 -9.85 -4.89 -7.22
CA GLY A 13 -9.63 -6.31 -7.39
C GLY A 13 -10.83 -7.17 -7.02
N ALA A 14 -10.57 -8.24 -6.27
CA ALA A 14 -11.60 -9.22 -5.90
C ALA A 14 -12.65 -8.62 -4.93
N LEU A 15 -12.23 -7.73 -4.04
CA LEU A 15 -13.13 -7.14 -3.05
C LEU A 15 -14.19 -6.23 -3.67
N ALA A 16 -13.87 -5.55 -4.78
CA ALA A 16 -14.84 -4.74 -5.54
C ALA A 16 -16.02 -5.56 -6.10
N LYS A 17 -15.88 -6.89 -6.18
CA LYS A 17 -16.90 -7.82 -6.67
C LYS A 17 -17.58 -8.59 -5.57
N ALA A 18 -17.16 -8.41 -4.32
CA ALA A 18 -17.67 -9.16 -3.18
C ALA A 18 -19.06 -8.68 -2.74
N ASP A 19 -19.91 -9.64 -2.39
CA ASP A 19 -21.27 -9.41 -1.88
C ASP A 19 -21.32 -9.79 -0.38
N PRO A 20 -21.61 -8.85 0.53
CA PRO A 20 -21.67 -9.13 1.97
C PRO A 20 -22.61 -10.27 2.36
N LYS A 21 -23.64 -10.55 1.55
CA LYS A 21 -24.62 -11.60 1.84
C LYS A 21 -24.14 -13.01 1.49
N ARG A 22 -23.14 -13.15 0.64
CA ARG A 22 -22.68 -14.43 0.08
C ARG A 22 -21.23 -14.73 0.37
N ASP A 23 -20.41 -13.69 0.38
CA ASP A 23 -18.98 -13.86 0.33
C ASP A 23 -18.35 -13.74 1.73
N LEU A 24 -17.38 -14.58 1.99
CA LEU A 24 -16.55 -14.57 3.18
C LEU A 24 -15.22 -13.92 2.85
N ILE A 25 -14.86 -12.90 3.61
CA ILE A 25 -13.56 -12.22 3.46
C ILE A 25 -12.55 -12.87 4.40
N VAL A 26 -11.36 -13.16 3.88
CA VAL A 26 -10.33 -13.87 4.64
C VAL A 26 -9.03 -13.07 4.66
N PHE A 27 -8.53 -12.83 5.86
CA PHE A 27 -7.20 -12.26 6.11
C PHE A 27 -6.32 -13.33 6.74
N ILE A 28 -5.13 -13.58 6.17
CA ILE A 28 -4.17 -14.52 6.73
C ILE A 28 -2.90 -13.79 7.18
N GLU A 29 -2.65 -13.80 8.47
CA GLU A 29 -1.40 -13.35 9.06
C GLU A 29 -0.40 -14.53 9.07
N SER A 30 0.48 -14.56 8.06
CA SER A 30 1.39 -15.69 7.82
C SER A 30 2.65 -15.57 8.68
N GLN A 31 2.88 -16.52 9.59
CA GLN A 31 4.08 -16.58 10.43
C GLN A 31 5.35 -16.69 9.59
N ARG A 32 5.34 -17.51 8.52
CA ARG A 32 6.46 -17.62 7.58
C ARG A 32 6.82 -16.29 6.94
N MET A 33 5.83 -15.46 6.63
CA MET A 33 6.06 -14.13 6.10
C MET A 33 6.65 -13.21 7.16
N LEU A 34 6.14 -13.21 8.38
CA LEU A 34 6.65 -12.41 9.48
C LEU A 34 8.11 -12.78 9.79
N ALA A 35 8.45 -14.05 9.77
CA ALA A 35 9.80 -14.56 10.01
C ALA A 35 10.74 -14.50 8.78
N SER A 36 10.26 -14.07 7.60
CA SER A 36 11.01 -14.18 6.33
C SER A 36 12.24 -13.27 6.25
N ARG A 37 12.35 -12.29 7.10
CA ARG A 37 13.46 -11.32 7.16
C ARG A 37 13.45 -10.55 8.47
N LYS A 38 14.54 -9.85 8.74
CA LYS A 38 14.59 -8.85 9.79
C LYS A 38 13.77 -7.63 9.38
N TRP A 39 12.64 -7.41 10.04
CA TRP A 39 11.73 -6.31 9.74
C TRP A 39 12.01 -5.09 10.62
N HIS A 40 11.80 -3.90 10.08
CA HIS A 40 11.66 -2.71 10.91
C HIS A 40 10.33 -2.78 11.68
N LEU A 41 10.38 -2.58 13.00
CA LEU A 41 9.22 -2.72 13.89
C LEU A 41 8.03 -1.88 13.41
N GLN A 42 8.24 -0.58 13.13
CA GLN A 42 7.17 0.32 12.67
C GLN A 42 6.53 -0.15 11.36
N ARG A 43 7.33 -0.69 10.42
CA ARG A 43 6.79 -1.16 9.15
C ARG A 43 5.88 -2.37 9.33
N LEU A 44 6.29 -3.31 10.17
CA LEU A 44 5.50 -4.50 10.42
C LEU A 44 4.24 -4.16 11.22
N TRP A 45 4.39 -3.34 12.25
CA TRP A 45 3.29 -2.79 13.02
C TRP A 45 2.26 -2.09 12.12
N PHE A 46 2.69 -1.15 11.29
CA PHE A 46 1.81 -0.41 10.37
C PHE A 46 1.01 -1.35 9.46
N MET A 47 1.67 -2.37 8.89
CA MET A 47 1.01 -3.30 7.98
C MET A 47 -0.02 -4.20 8.67
N ILE A 48 0.27 -4.67 9.89
CA ILE A 48 -0.64 -5.55 10.63
C ILE A 48 -1.80 -4.73 11.18
N SER A 49 -1.52 -3.57 11.79
CA SER A 49 -2.57 -2.66 12.30
C SER A 49 -3.53 -2.25 11.20
N ALA A 50 -3.03 -1.79 10.05
CA ALA A 50 -3.88 -1.42 8.92
C ALA A 50 -4.73 -2.58 8.40
N ALA A 51 -4.19 -3.81 8.37
CA ALA A 51 -4.96 -4.98 7.97
C ALA A 51 -6.07 -5.33 8.98
N ARG A 52 -5.82 -5.20 10.29
CA ARG A 52 -6.82 -5.43 11.33
C ARG A 52 -7.91 -4.35 11.33
N HIS A 53 -7.54 -3.08 11.16
CA HIS A 53 -8.51 -2.00 10.99
C HIS A 53 -9.41 -2.22 9.78
N PHE A 54 -8.81 -2.59 8.65
CA PHE A 54 -9.59 -2.84 7.44
C PHE A 54 -10.51 -4.06 7.57
N ALA A 55 -10.08 -5.11 8.28
CA ALA A 55 -10.94 -6.24 8.61
C ALA A 55 -12.17 -5.79 9.42
N ASN A 56 -11.97 -4.99 10.47
CA ASN A 56 -13.06 -4.43 11.28
C ASN A 56 -13.98 -3.49 10.47
N GLU A 57 -13.42 -2.69 9.57
CA GLU A 57 -14.21 -1.82 8.65
C GLU A 57 -15.14 -2.66 7.76
N LEU A 58 -14.64 -3.78 7.25
CA LEU A 58 -15.43 -4.68 6.42
C LEU A 58 -16.53 -5.39 7.23
N GLU A 59 -16.24 -5.82 8.46
CA GLU A 59 -17.25 -6.36 9.38
C GLU A 59 -18.34 -5.33 9.67
N GLY A 60 -17.95 -4.10 10.00
CA GLY A 60 -18.88 -2.98 10.20
C GLY A 60 -19.71 -2.64 8.96
N SER A 61 -19.25 -3.06 7.77
CA SER A 61 -19.97 -2.92 6.49
C SER A 61 -20.82 -4.14 6.12
N GLY A 62 -20.96 -5.10 7.04
CA GLY A 62 -21.84 -6.27 6.91
C GLY A 62 -21.19 -7.48 6.24
N PHE A 63 -19.88 -7.47 5.95
CA PHE A 63 -19.20 -8.67 5.51
C PHE A 63 -18.95 -9.64 6.67
N LYS A 64 -18.97 -10.92 6.37
CA LYS A 64 -18.38 -11.94 7.26
C LYS A 64 -16.87 -11.92 7.02
N VAL A 65 -16.10 -11.71 8.08
CA VAL A 65 -14.63 -11.64 7.98
C VAL A 65 -14.00 -12.72 8.86
N ILE A 66 -12.98 -13.39 8.36
CA ILE A 66 -12.10 -14.27 9.14
C ILE A 66 -10.70 -13.65 9.11
N TYR A 67 -10.20 -13.28 10.26
CA TYR A 67 -8.80 -12.90 10.45
C TYR A 67 -8.08 -14.04 11.16
N LYS A 68 -7.18 -14.73 10.43
CA LYS A 68 -6.55 -15.98 10.90
C LYS A 68 -5.02 -15.86 10.92
N LYS A 69 -4.41 -16.25 12.03
CA LYS A 69 -2.96 -16.47 12.13
C LYS A 69 -2.67 -17.91 11.69
N ALA A 70 -1.78 -18.09 10.72
CA ALA A 70 -1.41 -19.40 10.19
C ALA A 70 0.08 -19.48 9.87
N ASN A 71 0.62 -20.67 9.73
CA ASN A 71 2.04 -20.85 9.41
C ASN A 71 2.38 -20.25 8.02
N SER A 72 1.53 -20.45 7.03
CA SER A 72 1.65 -19.83 5.70
C SER A 72 0.30 -19.35 5.18
N THR A 73 0.32 -18.44 4.19
CA THR A 73 -0.91 -17.93 3.56
C THR A 73 -1.71 -19.08 2.94
N VAL A 74 -1.05 -20.00 2.24
CA VAL A 74 -1.71 -21.15 1.59
C VAL A 74 -2.35 -22.10 2.60
N GLU A 75 -1.64 -22.40 3.70
CA GLU A 75 -2.19 -23.25 4.77
C GLU A 75 -3.41 -22.62 5.41
N GLY A 76 -3.32 -21.34 5.78
CA GLY A 76 -4.45 -20.63 6.38
C GLY A 76 -5.68 -20.59 5.47
N ILE A 77 -5.51 -20.38 4.16
CA ILE A 77 -6.60 -20.43 3.20
C ILE A 77 -7.19 -21.85 3.10
N LYS A 78 -6.36 -22.90 3.06
CA LYS A 78 -6.84 -24.29 3.02
C LYS A 78 -7.63 -24.67 4.26
N GLU A 79 -7.21 -24.23 5.42
CA GLU A 79 -7.94 -24.45 6.67
C GLU A 79 -9.33 -23.78 6.60
N VAL A 80 -9.42 -22.53 6.16
CA VAL A 80 -10.69 -21.83 5.99
C VAL A 80 -11.59 -22.49 4.94
N ILE A 81 -11.01 -22.95 3.81
CA ILE A 81 -11.74 -23.72 2.79
C ILE A 81 -12.41 -24.96 3.41
N SER A 82 -11.65 -25.70 4.21
CA SER A 82 -12.14 -26.93 4.87
C SER A 82 -13.16 -26.64 5.95
N GLU A 83 -12.91 -25.65 6.82
CA GLU A 83 -13.77 -25.28 7.94
C GLU A 83 -15.14 -24.75 7.49
N HIS A 84 -15.18 -24.06 6.34
CA HIS A 84 -16.38 -23.40 5.83
C HIS A 84 -16.94 -24.00 4.53
N ALA A 85 -16.43 -25.13 4.08
CA ALA A 85 -16.82 -25.81 2.84
C ALA A 85 -16.82 -24.86 1.61
N ILE A 86 -15.79 -24.00 1.50
CA ILE A 86 -15.66 -23.04 0.41
C ILE A 86 -15.34 -23.76 -0.90
N LYS A 87 -16.07 -23.41 -1.95
CA LYS A 87 -15.89 -24.03 -3.28
C LYS A 87 -14.89 -23.30 -4.16
N GLU A 88 -14.81 -21.98 -4.01
CA GLU A 88 -13.98 -21.12 -4.86
C GLU A 88 -13.38 -19.98 -4.01
N VAL A 89 -12.12 -19.66 -4.28
CA VAL A 89 -11.40 -18.52 -3.71
C VAL A 89 -11.15 -17.50 -4.81
N LEU A 90 -11.68 -16.30 -4.63
CA LEU A 90 -11.34 -15.15 -5.48
C LEU A 90 -10.24 -14.34 -4.80
N ALA A 91 -9.12 -14.13 -5.48
CA ALA A 91 -8.05 -13.28 -4.99
C ALA A 91 -7.68 -12.23 -6.04
N THR A 92 -7.33 -11.02 -5.59
CA THR A 92 -6.70 -10.06 -6.50
C THR A 92 -5.33 -10.57 -6.92
N GLU A 93 -4.99 -10.45 -8.19
CA GLU A 93 -3.70 -10.90 -8.70
C GLU A 93 -2.56 -10.25 -7.90
N PRO A 94 -1.68 -11.04 -7.23
CA PRO A 94 -0.60 -10.49 -6.45
C PRO A 94 0.46 -9.82 -7.33
N ASN A 95 0.97 -8.66 -6.91
CA ASN A 95 2.13 -8.02 -7.55
C ASN A 95 3.43 -8.83 -7.35
N SER A 96 3.46 -9.71 -6.35
CA SER A 96 4.59 -10.58 -6.07
C SER A 96 4.49 -11.86 -6.89
N TYR A 97 5.42 -12.06 -7.84
CA TYR A 97 5.53 -13.28 -8.62
C TYR A 97 5.64 -14.55 -7.74
N ARG A 98 6.42 -14.47 -6.65
CA ARG A 98 6.56 -15.58 -5.71
C ARG A 98 5.22 -15.94 -5.05
N LEU A 99 4.50 -14.96 -4.53
CA LEU A 99 3.21 -15.20 -3.89
C LEU A 99 2.18 -15.75 -4.88
N ARG A 100 2.13 -15.19 -6.08
CA ARG A 100 1.26 -15.72 -7.14
C ARG A 100 1.49 -17.20 -7.37
N ARG A 101 2.75 -17.61 -7.58
CA ARG A 101 3.10 -19.01 -7.78
C ARG A 101 2.80 -19.90 -6.58
N GLU A 102 3.04 -19.41 -5.36
CA GLU A 102 2.69 -20.13 -4.13
C GLU A 102 1.18 -20.39 -4.03
N LEU A 103 0.36 -19.40 -4.35
CA LEU A 103 -1.10 -19.54 -4.35
C LEU A 103 -1.58 -20.46 -5.47
N GLU A 104 -1.10 -20.28 -6.70
CA GLU A 104 -1.43 -21.16 -7.85
C GLU A 104 -1.08 -22.62 -7.57
N SER A 105 0.14 -22.88 -7.10
CA SER A 105 0.58 -24.27 -6.83
C SER A 105 -0.11 -24.87 -5.61
N GLY A 106 -0.40 -24.05 -4.60
CA GLY A 106 -0.99 -24.50 -3.34
C GLY A 106 -2.49 -24.72 -3.40
N LEU A 107 -3.23 -23.88 -4.12
CA LEU A 107 -4.70 -23.92 -4.18
C LEU A 107 -5.23 -24.48 -5.50
N LYS A 108 -4.36 -24.54 -6.54
CA LYS A 108 -4.68 -25.12 -7.87
C LYS A 108 -6.00 -24.51 -8.44
N GLU A 109 -6.94 -25.39 -8.79
CA GLU A 109 -8.22 -25.03 -9.40
C GLU A 109 -9.19 -24.30 -8.44
N SER A 110 -8.89 -24.31 -7.14
CA SER A 110 -9.74 -23.64 -6.15
C SER A 110 -9.56 -22.13 -6.12
N ILE A 111 -8.57 -21.55 -6.82
CA ILE A 111 -8.32 -20.12 -6.84
C ILE A 111 -8.48 -19.53 -8.23
N THR A 112 -9.22 -18.44 -8.29
CA THR A 112 -9.36 -17.58 -9.47
C THR A 112 -8.79 -16.20 -9.17
N PHE A 113 -7.89 -15.70 -10.02
CA PHE A 113 -7.37 -14.34 -9.87
C PHE A 113 -8.22 -13.33 -10.62
N VAL A 114 -8.54 -12.26 -9.90
CA VAL A 114 -9.13 -11.05 -10.47
C VAL A 114 -8.01 -10.08 -10.81
N GLU A 115 -8.09 -9.43 -11.97
CA GLU A 115 -7.10 -8.46 -12.40
C GLU A 115 -6.85 -7.38 -11.33
N ASN A 116 -5.58 -7.09 -11.11
CA ASN A 116 -5.18 -6.04 -10.19
C ASN A 116 -5.31 -4.66 -10.88
N ASN A 117 -6.28 -3.87 -10.45
CA ASN A 117 -6.53 -2.52 -10.95
C ASN A 117 -6.04 -1.42 -9.99
N PHE A 118 -5.16 -1.75 -9.05
CA PHE A 118 -4.54 -0.79 -8.15
C PHE A 118 -3.59 0.17 -8.87
N PHE A 119 -2.91 -0.30 -9.90
CA PHE A 119 -2.09 0.54 -10.76
C PHE A 119 -2.87 1.00 -11.99
N LEU A 120 -2.70 2.25 -12.40
CA LEU A 120 -3.33 2.82 -13.60
C LEU A 120 -2.98 2.04 -14.87
N THR A 121 -1.75 1.53 -14.95
CA THR A 121 -1.27 0.76 -16.10
C THR A 121 -1.32 -0.72 -15.80
N LYS A 122 -2.09 -1.46 -16.58
CA LYS A 122 -2.15 -2.91 -16.54
C LYS A 122 -0.82 -3.51 -17.00
N ARG A 123 -0.48 -4.69 -16.46
CA ARG A 123 0.73 -5.42 -16.88
C ARG A 123 0.75 -5.68 -18.40
N SER A 124 -0.37 -6.04 -18.98
CA SER A 124 -0.50 -6.27 -20.44
C SER A 124 -0.22 -5.01 -21.26
N ASP A 125 -0.65 -3.85 -20.77
CA ASP A 125 -0.42 -2.57 -21.44
C ASP A 125 1.04 -2.15 -21.36
N PHE A 126 1.68 -2.39 -20.19
CA PHE A 126 3.11 -2.17 -20.06
C PHE A 126 3.93 -3.05 -21.00
N ILE A 127 3.58 -4.35 -21.11
CA ILE A 127 4.27 -5.27 -22.03
C ILE A 127 4.17 -4.78 -23.47
N LYS A 128 2.97 -4.43 -23.94
CA LYS A 128 2.75 -3.89 -25.30
C LYS A 128 3.56 -2.62 -25.55
N TRP A 129 3.60 -1.72 -24.56
CA TRP A 129 4.42 -0.51 -24.68
C TRP A 129 5.90 -0.86 -24.73
N ALA A 130 6.39 -1.74 -23.85
CA ALA A 130 7.78 -2.14 -23.77
C ALA A 130 8.30 -2.79 -25.06
N GLU A 131 7.50 -3.64 -25.70
CA GLU A 131 7.82 -4.29 -26.98
C GLU A 131 8.01 -3.27 -28.12
N SER A 132 7.39 -2.11 -28.05
CA SER A 132 7.53 -1.03 -29.03
C SER A 132 8.79 -0.16 -28.81
N GLN A 133 9.54 -0.35 -27.72
CA GLN A 133 10.66 0.50 -27.34
C GLN A 133 12.01 -0.17 -27.65
N LYS A 134 12.97 0.61 -28.19
CA LYS A 134 14.36 0.16 -28.31
C LYS A 134 15.06 0.06 -26.94
N ASN A 135 14.79 1.00 -26.05
CA ASN A 135 15.32 1.08 -24.70
C ASN A 135 14.21 1.38 -23.71
N LEU A 136 14.18 0.67 -22.59
CA LEU A 136 13.22 0.91 -21.51
C LEU A 136 13.73 2.04 -20.62
N LEU A 137 13.33 3.27 -20.95
CA LEU A 137 13.59 4.45 -20.13
C LEU A 137 12.33 4.85 -19.39
N MET A 138 12.44 5.06 -18.07
CA MET A 138 11.32 5.47 -17.21
C MET A 138 10.69 6.77 -17.71
N GLU A 139 11.48 7.73 -18.14
CA GLU A 139 11.00 9.01 -18.69
C GLU A 139 10.08 8.82 -19.92
N ASN A 140 10.41 7.89 -20.82
CA ASN A 140 9.57 7.61 -21.98
C ASN A 140 8.23 6.97 -21.57
N PHE A 141 8.27 6.05 -20.60
CA PHE A 141 7.07 5.45 -20.04
C PHE A 141 6.19 6.49 -19.33
N TYR A 142 6.79 7.34 -18.49
CA TYR A 142 6.10 8.42 -17.80
C TYR A 142 5.37 9.36 -18.78
N ARG A 143 6.05 9.82 -19.83
CA ARG A 143 5.44 10.68 -20.86
C ARG A 143 4.29 9.97 -21.59
N ALA A 144 4.48 8.70 -21.94
CA ALA A 144 3.43 7.90 -22.58
C ALA A 144 2.20 7.76 -21.67
N GLN A 145 2.39 7.54 -20.35
CA GLN A 145 1.28 7.43 -19.41
C GLN A 145 0.58 8.77 -19.19
N ARG A 146 1.32 9.87 -19.05
CA ARG A 146 0.71 11.21 -18.95
C ARG A 146 -0.19 11.52 -20.14
N LYS A 147 0.29 11.27 -21.36
CA LYS A 147 -0.52 11.43 -22.60
C LYS A 147 -1.73 10.51 -22.59
N ARG A 148 -1.56 9.22 -22.26
CA ARG A 148 -2.63 8.23 -22.26
C ARG A 148 -3.78 8.60 -21.32
N PHE A 149 -3.46 9.11 -20.12
CA PHE A 149 -4.43 9.43 -19.08
C PHE A 149 -4.83 10.90 -19.04
N GLY A 150 -4.25 11.76 -19.87
CA GLY A 150 -4.50 13.20 -19.88
C GLY A 150 -4.05 13.91 -18.59
N ILE A 151 -3.10 13.34 -17.85
CA ILE A 151 -2.67 13.88 -16.55
C ILE A 151 -1.67 15.00 -16.75
N LEU A 152 -2.00 16.21 -16.27
CA LEU A 152 -1.20 17.44 -16.42
C LEU A 152 -0.81 17.71 -17.89
N MET A 153 -1.74 17.52 -18.80
CA MET A 153 -1.57 17.74 -20.24
C MET A 153 -2.48 18.87 -20.71
N ASP A 154 -1.96 19.66 -21.65
CA ASP A 154 -2.71 20.59 -22.49
C ASP A 154 -2.51 20.13 -23.94
N GLY A 155 -3.51 19.43 -24.48
CA GLY A 155 -3.37 18.68 -25.73
C GLY A 155 -2.21 17.68 -25.63
N ASP A 156 -1.24 17.79 -26.56
CA ASP A 156 -0.03 16.93 -26.60
C ASP A 156 1.14 17.47 -25.79
N GLN A 157 1.00 18.63 -25.16
CA GLN A 157 2.05 19.29 -24.39
C GLN A 157 1.85 19.15 -22.89
N PRO A 158 2.91 19.04 -22.10
CA PRO A 158 2.80 19.04 -20.64
C PRO A 158 2.42 20.43 -20.12
N ILE A 159 1.51 20.51 -19.16
CA ILE A 159 1.23 21.73 -18.41
C ILE A 159 2.51 22.22 -17.74
N GLY A 160 2.79 23.53 -17.83
CA GLY A 160 4.03 24.13 -17.35
C GLY A 160 5.18 24.10 -18.37
N GLY A 161 4.96 23.56 -19.58
CA GLY A 161 5.92 23.60 -20.70
C GLY A 161 7.09 22.63 -20.58
N ALA A 162 7.20 21.88 -19.48
CA ALA A 162 8.29 20.89 -19.27
C ALA A 162 7.74 19.56 -18.77
N TRP A 163 8.41 18.46 -19.13
CA TRP A 163 8.02 17.12 -18.68
C TRP A 163 8.40 16.84 -17.23
N ASN A 164 9.47 17.45 -16.75
CA ASN A 164 9.93 17.41 -15.36
C ASN A 164 10.58 18.74 -14.97
N PHE A 165 10.74 18.94 -13.67
CA PHE A 165 11.36 20.11 -13.06
C PHE A 165 12.50 19.72 -12.11
N ASP A 166 13.16 18.59 -12.34
CA ASP A 166 14.19 17.99 -11.48
C ASP A 166 15.41 18.93 -11.25
N LYS A 167 15.61 19.92 -12.10
CA LYS A 167 16.67 20.92 -11.92
C LYS A 167 16.35 21.95 -10.82
N GLU A 168 15.09 22.06 -10.43
CA GLU A 168 14.58 23.07 -9.49
C GLU A 168 14.20 22.48 -8.12
N ASN A 169 14.30 21.17 -7.95
CA ASN A 169 13.75 20.43 -6.78
C ASN A 169 14.75 20.29 -5.60
N ARG A 170 15.94 20.87 -5.68
CA ARG A 170 17.01 20.75 -4.68
C ARG A 170 17.47 22.10 -4.15
N GLN A 171 16.53 23.01 -3.91
CA GLN A 171 16.85 24.34 -3.41
C GLN A 171 17.25 24.30 -1.93
N THR A 172 18.15 25.21 -1.57
CA THR A 172 18.51 25.41 -0.17
C THR A 172 17.50 26.34 0.48
N PRO A 173 16.84 25.95 1.59
CA PRO A 173 15.92 26.85 2.28
C PRO A 173 16.63 28.12 2.76
N PRO A 174 15.92 29.25 2.80
CA PRO A 174 16.46 30.48 3.37
C PRO A 174 16.90 30.29 4.82
N LYS A 175 17.89 31.08 5.26
CA LYS A 175 18.35 31.03 6.65
C LYS A 175 17.19 31.36 7.60
N GLY A 176 16.94 30.49 8.58
CA GLY A 176 15.85 30.65 9.54
C GLY A 176 14.50 30.18 9.02
N TYR A 177 14.42 29.53 7.86
CA TYR A 177 13.18 28.95 7.37
C TYR A 177 12.73 27.80 8.28
N GLU A 178 11.51 27.88 8.77
CA GLU A 178 10.88 26.85 9.58
C GLU A 178 9.88 26.06 8.74
N PHE A 179 10.13 24.76 8.64
CA PHE A 179 9.20 23.86 7.98
C PHE A 179 8.00 23.61 8.89
N PRO A 180 6.77 23.57 8.34
CA PRO A 180 5.62 23.14 9.11
C PRO A 180 5.83 21.76 9.73
N PRO A 181 5.27 21.49 10.91
CA PRO A 181 5.37 20.16 11.52
C PRO A 181 4.63 19.12 10.66
N TYR A 182 5.03 17.85 10.76
CA TYR A 182 4.23 16.76 10.20
C TYR A 182 3.03 16.44 11.09
N LEU A 183 1.99 15.85 10.47
CA LEU A 183 0.78 15.47 11.19
C LEU A 183 1.06 14.28 12.12
N LEU A 184 0.54 14.34 13.34
CA LEU A 184 0.59 13.26 14.30
C LEU A 184 -0.73 12.47 14.32
N HIS A 185 -0.62 11.16 14.41
CA HIS A 185 -1.75 10.23 14.46
C HIS A 185 -1.72 9.46 15.78
N GLN A 186 -2.79 9.51 16.55
CA GLN A 186 -2.88 8.78 17.81
C GLN A 186 -3.14 7.29 17.57
N MET A 187 -2.43 6.44 18.30
CA MET A 187 -2.67 5.01 18.31
C MET A 187 -3.95 4.69 19.08
N ASP A 188 -4.77 3.83 18.52
CA ASP A 188 -5.92 3.26 19.21
C ASP A 188 -5.61 1.89 19.87
N ALA A 189 -6.66 1.20 20.32
CA ALA A 189 -6.50 -0.07 21.01
C ALA A 189 -5.92 -1.18 20.11
N ILE A 190 -6.28 -1.21 18.82
CA ILE A 190 -5.74 -2.19 17.84
C ILE A 190 -4.25 -1.94 17.62
N ASP A 191 -3.88 -0.70 17.45
CA ASP A 191 -2.49 -0.29 17.26
C ASP A 191 -1.60 -0.68 18.43
N GLN A 192 -2.10 -0.45 19.64
CA GLN A 192 -1.41 -0.80 20.89
C GLN A 192 -1.29 -2.32 21.06
N GLU A 193 -2.35 -3.07 20.79
CA GLU A 193 -2.34 -4.54 20.84
C GLU A 193 -1.30 -5.12 19.86
N VAL A 194 -1.29 -4.66 18.61
CA VAL A 194 -0.33 -5.10 17.59
C VAL A 194 1.11 -4.77 18.01
N LEU A 195 1.34 -3.57 18.55
CA LEU A 195 2.66 -3.18 19.02
C LEU A 195 3.14 -4.11 20.15
N GLN A 196 2.28 -4.38 21.13
CA GLN A 196 2.58 -5.28 22.25
C GLN A 196 2.84 -6.71 21.78
N GLU A 197 2.03 -7.24 20.85
CA GLU A 197 2.24 -8.57 20.25
C GLU A 197 3.60 -8.67 19.59
N LEU A 198 3.99 -7.67 18.81
CA LEU A 198 5.28 -7.64 18.10
C LEU A 198 6.46 -7.53 19.05
N GLN A 199 6.37 -6.70 20.08
CA GLN A 199 7.41 -6.55 21.10
C GLN A 199 7.62 -7.84 21.93
N ASN A 200 6.55 -8.59 22.18
CA ASN A 200 6.59 -9.86 22.88
C ASN A 200 6.89 -11.07 21.97
N SER A 201 6.98 -10.85 20.66
CA SER A 201 7.24 -11.91 19.69
C SER A 201 8.71 -12.36 19.72
N LYS A 202 8.98 -13.56 19.17
CA LYS A 202 10.35 -14.07 18.92
C LYS A 202 10.93 -13.61 17.57
N LEU A 203 10.29 -12.63 16.91
CA LEU A 203 10.75 -12.11 15.63
C LEU A 203 12.01 -11.25 15.82
N ASP A 204 12.96 -11.39 14.91
CA ASP A 204 14.13 -10.49 14.86
C ASP A 204 13.71 -9.14 14.24
N LEU A 205 13.29 -8.22 15.10
CA LEU A 205 12.85 -6.88 14.74
C LEU A 205 13.94 -5.85 15.04
N TRP A 206 13.94 -4.74 14.29
CA TRP A 206 14.84 -3.62 14.53
C TRP A 206 14.09 -2.28 14.43
N GLY A 207 14.72 -1.22 14.90
CA GLY A 207 14.16 0.14 14.94
C GLY A 207 13.30 0.41 16.17
N ASN A 208 13.01 1.67 16.38
CA ASN A 208 12.22 2.14 17.52
C ASN A 208 10.72 1.86 17.31
N PRO A 209 9.94 1.79 18.40
CA PRO A 209 8.48 1.80 18.31
C PRO A 209 7.95 3.03 17.55
N PRO A 210 6.74 2.98 16.99
CA PRO A 210 6.12 4.13 16.35
C PRO A 210 5.82 5.25 17.37
N GLU A 211 6.02 6.51 16.94
CA GLU A 211 5.82 7.71 17.75
C GLU A 211 4.71 8.57 17.17
N ASN A 212 3.52 8.02 16.98
CA ASN A 212 2.35 8.72 16.42
C ASN A 212 2.57 9.34 15.01
N THR A 213 3.60 8.90 14.28
CA THR A 213 3.90 9.42 12.94
C THR A 213 2.95 8.85 11.89
N TRP A 214 2.47 7.63 12.08
CA TRP A 214 1.72 6.88 11.08
C TRP A 214 0.32 6.53 11.57
N GLY A 215 -0.70 6.96 10.85
CA GLY A 215 -2.05 6.49 11.07
C GLY A 215 -2.31 5.18 10.32
N THR A 216 -3.06 4.28 10.88
CA THR A 216 -3.24 2.91 10.37
C THR A 216 -4.61 2.66 9.76
N THR A 217 -5.42 3.71 9.62
CA THR A 217 -6.74 3.67 9.01
C THR A 217 -6.79 4.45 7.71
N ARG A 218 -7.80 4.15 6.85
CA ARG A 218 -8.06 4.95 5.66
C ARG A 218 -8.38 6.41 6.00
N GLU A 219 -9.13 6.65 7.06
CA GLU A 219 -9.45 8.00 7.52
C GLU A 219 -8.18 8.78 7.86
N ALA A 220 -7.24 8.17 8.57
CA ALA A 220 -5.96 8.77 8.89
C ALA A 220 -5.12 9.04 7.62
N ALA A 221 -5.13 8.13 6.64
CA ALA A 221 -4.47 8.35 5.35
C ALA A 221 -5.06 9.54 4.57
N LEU A 222 -6.38 9.69 4.57
CA LEU A 222 -7.05 10.83 3.94
C LEU A 222 -6.77 12.15 4.68
N LYS A 223 -6.71 12.14 6.01
CA LYS A 223 -6.27 13.30 6.80
C LYS A 223 -4.83 13.70 6.48
N GLN A 224 -3.94 12.72 6.30
CA GLN A 224 -2.56 12.97 5.88
C GLN A 224 -2.49 13.59 4.47
N LEU A 225 -3.31 13.11 3.53
CA LEU A 225 -3.40 13.68 2.19
C LEU A 225 -3.91 15.13 2.24
N ASP A 226 -4.99 15.38 2.98
CA ASP A 226 -5.57 16.72 3.13
C ASP A 226 -4.58 17.70 3.78
N TYR A 227 -3.90 17.26 4.83
CA TYR A 227 -2.86 18.04 5.47
C TYR A 227 -1.70 18.38 4.50
N PHE A 228 -1.23 17.40 3.72
CA PHE A 228 -0.22 17.64 2.71
C PHE A 228 -0.67 18.69 1.69
N LEU A 229 -1.87 18.56 1.14
CA LEU A 229 -2.40 19.47 0.12
C LEU A 229 -2.54 20.91 0.64
N ASN A 230 -2.97 21.08 1.87
CA ASN A 230 -3.23 22.41 2.45
C ASN A 230 -1.99 23.07 3.04
N VAL A 231 -1.02 22.31 3.54
CA VAL A 231 0.12 22.85 4.32
C VAL A 231 1.44 22.77 3.55
N HIS A 232 1.69 21.69 2.81
CA HIS A 232 3.01 21.41 2.26
C HIS A 232 3.08 21.52 0.74
N PHE A 233 1.99 21.23 0.02
CA PHE A 233 2.00 21.00 -1.42
C PHE A 233 2.58 22.17 -2.23
N ASN A 234 2.25 23.40 -1.88
CA ASN A 234 2.74 24.60 -2.60
C ASN A 234 4.27 24.78 -2.50
N ASN A 235 4.90 24.23 -1.47
CA ASN A 235 6.33 24.34 -1.22
C ASN A 235 7.07 23.00 -1.41
N PHE A 236 6.37 21.96 -1.84
CA PHE A 236 6.97 20.62 -2.01
C PHE A 236 8.03 20.62 -3.11
N GLY A 237 7.70 21.14 -4.31
CA GLY A 237 8.55 21.05 -5.50
C GLY A 237 9.99 21.56 -5.27
N PRO A 238 10.21 22.78 -4.75
CA PRO A 238 11.57 23.32 -4.55
C PRO A 238 12.44 22.46 -3.63
N TYR A 239 11.86 21.75 -2.67
CA TYR A 239 12.58 20.99 -1.64
C TYR A 239 12.40 19.47 -1.75
N GLU A 240 11.85 18.98 -2.86
CA GLU A 240 11.56 17.55 -3.03
C GLU A 240 12.78 16.66 -2.82
N ASP A 241 13.94 17.09 -3.34
CA ASP A 241 15.22 16.36 -3.27
C ASP A 241 16.21 16.99 -2.26
N ALA A 242 15.76 17.99 -1.47
CA ALA A 242 16.59 18.61 -0.44
C ALA A 242 16.74 17.69 0.78
N MET A 243 17.88 17.82 1.47
CA MET A 243 18.16 17.08 2.70
C MET A 243 18.67 18.01 3.79
N LEU A 244 18.06 17.96 4.97
CA LEU A 244 18.45 18.74 6.14
C LEU A 244 18.69 17.81 7.34
N THR A 245 19.75 18.09 8.09
CA THR A 245 20.08 17.30 9.30
C THR A 245 19.10 17.48 10.44
N LYS A 246 18.39 18.62 10.50
CA LYS A 246 17.49 18.98 11.61
C LYS A 246 16.01 18.77 11.30
N ASN A 247 15.64 18.48 10.05
CA ASN A 247 14.27 18.26 9.64
C ASN A 247 14.22 17.13 8.60
N TRP A 248 13.61 16.03 8.97
CA TRP A 248 13.55 14.83 8.13
C TRP A 248 12.34 14.82 7.19
N SER A 249 11.29 15.57 7.52
CA SER A 249 10.03 15.54 6.76
C SER A 249 9.93 16.63 5.69
N LEU A 250 10.63 17.76 5.88
CA LEU A 250 10.57 18.93 4.99
C LEU A 250 9.11 19.26 4.61
N HIS A 251 8.84 19.32 3.30
CA HIS A 251 7.49 19.43 2.73
C HIS A 251 6.99 18.12 2.11
N HIS A 252 7.56 16.96 2.50
CA HIS A 252 7.12 15.68 1.95
C HIS A 252 5.72 15.28 2.40
N SER A 253 5.01 14.58 1.52
CA SER A 253 3.63 14.17 1.76
C SER A 253 3.48 13.12 2.85
N LEU A 254 4.50 12.31 3.09
CA LEU A 254 4.48 11.13 3.95
C LEU A 254 3.40 10.09 3.56
N LEU A 255 2.94 10.12 2.30
CA LEU A 255 1.89 9.22 1.79
C LEU A 255 2.40 7.86 1.34
N SER A 256 3.70 7.70 1.17
CA SER A 256 4.30 6.46 0.64
C SER A 256 3.90 5.18 1.39
N PRO A 257 3.84 5.13 2.74
CA PRO A 257 3.37 3.95 3.46
C PRO A 257 1.92 3.59 3.11
N TYR A 258 1.03 4.58 3.04
CA TYR A 258 -0.39 4.40 2.73
C TYR A 258 -0.59 3.89 1.30
N LEU A 259 0.08 4.51 0.32
CA LEU A 259 0.05 4.09 -1.08
C LEU A 259 0.63 2.67 -1.29
N ASN A 260 1.46 2.19 -0.36
CA ASN A 260 2.00 0.84 -0.42
C ASN A 260 1.02 -0.25 0.02
N ILE A 261 0.01 0.08 0.79
CA ILE A 261 -0.97 -0.89 1.31
C ILE A 261 -2.36 -0.76 0.68
N GLY A 262 -2.65 0.31 -0.05
CA GLY A 262 -3.88 0.50 -0.82
C GLY A 262 -4.73 1.67 -0.40
#